data_9836c56b265359fca7b2be3671c32c47
#
_entry.id   9836c56b265359fca7b2be3671c32c47
#
_cell.length_a   1.000
_cell.length_b   1.000
_cell.length_c   1.000
_cell.angle_alpha   90.00
_cell.angle_beta   90.00
_cell.angle_gamma   90.00
#
_symmetry.space_group_name_H-M   'P 1'
#
loop_
_entity.id
_entity.type
_entity.pdbx_description
1 polymer ?
#
loop_
_entity_poly.entity_id
_entity_poly.type
_entity_poly.pdbx_seq_one_letter_code
_entity_poly.pdbx_strand_id
1 'polypeptide(L)'
;LEYFQFDSFFLTKRFTNIFYKFFIEKKLRDSFYKNDLDKILNFKKIYFHKKDIINDPISKNIKKQYNPEIVDLARIYNFVKQEKPFTILEFGVGYSTIVMAQALYENYMSFDKNKQKKIRNSKLFQIHCVDTSKKWITNTSKKVPNHLKKIIKFNHSKVKTILYNGEVCHVYSKIPNINPEFIYLDGPHPLDPVGKINNISFSCKERTPISADICFLESTLLPGTNILVDGRTNNVRFLQRNLKR
;
A
#
# COMPACT_ATOMS: atom_id res chain seq x y z
N LEU A 1 11.55 13.81 2.18
CA LEU A 1 10.48 12.81 2.36
C LEU A 1 9.17 13.55 2.52
N GLU A 2 8.31 13.56 1.50
CA GLU A 2 6.93 14.03 1.61
C GLU A 2 6.08 12.87 2.11
N TYR A 3 5.48 13.03 3.29
CA TYR A 3 4.55 12.07 3.87
C TYR A 3 3.14 12.50 3.52
N PHE A 4 2.43 11.66 2.77
CA PHE A 4 1.02 11.86 2.52
C PHE A 4 0.20 10.95 3.43
N GLN A 5 -0.51 11.55 4.36
CA GLN A 5 -1.52 10.88 5.18
C GLN A 5 -2.90 11.23 4.62
N PHE A 6 -3.63 10.23 4.13
CA PHE A 6 -4.93 10.47 3.50
C PHE A 6 -6.07 10.86 4.47
N ASP A 7 -5.93 10.57 5.78
CA ASP A 7 -7.03 10.74 6.74
C ASP A 7 -6.93 11.91 7.71
N SER A 8 -5.83 12.66 7.78
CA SER A 8 -5.65 13.64 8.86
C SER A 8 -5.53 15.10 8.47
N PHE A 9 -5.73 15.48 7.22
CA PHE A 9 -5.54 16.88 6.82
C PHE A 9 -6.78 17.80 7.01
N PHE A 10 -7.86 17.34 7.65
CA PHE A 10 -9.11 18.11 7.70
C PHE A 10 -9.73 18.26 9.09
N LEU A 11 -9.07 19.00 9.98
CA LEU A 11 -9.69 19.41 11.25
C LEU A 11 -9.88 20.93 11.41
N THR A 12 -9.88 21.71 10.33
CA THR A 12 -10.23 23.14 10.44
C THR A 12 -11.00 23.64 9.22
N LYS A 13 -12.29 23.93 9.44
CA LYS A 13 -13.32 24.54 8.59
C LYS A 13 -14.36 23.59 8.01
N ARG A 14 -15.40 23.33 8.82
CA ARG A 14 -16.42 22.29 8.60
C ARG A 14 -17.28 22.35 7.33
N PHE A 15 -17.45 23.47 6.65
CA PHE A 15 -18.38 23.57 5.51
C PHE A 15 -17.71 23.60 4.13
N THR A 16 -16.64 24.32 3.95
CA THR A 16 -15.87 24.33 2.69
C THR A 16 -15.22 22.97 2.40
N ASN A 17 -14.92 22.18 3.43
CA ASN A 17 -14.30 20.88 3.31
C ASN A 17 -15.24 19.79 2.76
N ILE A 18 -16.55 19.86 3.00
CA ILE A 18 -17.50 18.84 2.53
C ILE A 18 -17.64 18.92 1.00
N PHE A 19 -17.83 20.12 0.44
CA PHE A 19 -17.91 20.32 -1.01
C PHE A 19 -16.59 19.97 -1.71
N TYR A 20 -15.45 20.37 -1.14
CA TYR A 20 -14.13 20.08 -1.69
C TYR A 20 -13.84 18.57 -1.66
N LYS A 21 -14.14 17.89 -0.54
CA LYS A 21 -14.04 16.44 -0.42
C LYS A 21 -14.91 15.74 -1.45
N PHE A 22 -16.18 16.13 -1.57
CA PHE A 22 -17.11 15.56 -2.55
C PHE A 22 -16.62 15.75 -3.99
N PHE A 23 -16.10 16.93 -4.31
CA PHE A 23 -15.57 17.25 -5.66
C PHE A 23 -14.33 16.42 -5.99
N ILE A 24 -13.40 16.25 -5.04
CA ILE A 24 -12.21 15.40 -5.23
C ILE A 24 -12.62 13.94 -5.36
N GLU A 25 -13.50 13.43 -4.51
CA GLU A 25 -13.98 12.07 -4.60
C GLU A 25 -14.67 11.80 -5.93
N LYS A 26 -15.48 12.73 -6.44
CA LYS A 26 -16.08 12.63 -7.77
C LYS A 26 -15.02 12.55 -8.86
N LYS A 27 -14.03 13.45 -8.86
CA LYS A 27 -12.91 13.41 -9.84
C LYS A 27 -12.15 12.09 -9.81
N LEU A 28 -11.91 11.54 -8.62
CA LEU A 28 -11.21 10.28 -8.45
C LEU A 28 -12.05 9.11 -8.95
N ARG A 29 -13.35 9.09 -8.69
CA ARG A 29 -14.26 8.08 -9.26
C ARG A 29 -14.31 8.16 -10.78
N ASP A 30 -14.41 9.38 -11.34
CA ASP A 30 -14.36 9.59 -12.78
C ASP A 30 -13.02 9.10 -13.37
N SER A 31 -11.90 9.39 -12.70
CA SER A 31 -10.59 8.89 -13.08
C SER A 31 -10.50 7.37 -13.07
N PHE A 32 -11.09 6.71 -12.06
CA PHE A 32 -11.12 5.25 -11.97
C PHE A 32 -11.76 4.60 -13.20
N TYR A 33 -12.93 5.09 -13.60
CA TYR A 33 -13.64 4.57 -14.76
C TYR A 33 -13.02 5.02 -16.10
N LYS A 34 -12.53 6.26 -16.16
CA LYS A 34 -11.83 6.77 -17.36
C LYS A 34 -10.59 5.96 -17.72
N ASN A 35 -9.91 5.41 -16.72
CA ASN A 35 -8.73 4.58 -16.91
C ASN A 35 -9.04 3.07 -16.94
N ASP A 36 -10.32 2.70 -17.11
CA ASP A 36 -10.78 1.31 -17.22
C ASP A 36 -10.34 0.41 -16.03
N LEU A 37 -10.11 0.98 -14.87
CA LEU A 37 -9.65 0.22 -13.70
C LEU A 37 -10.70 -0.78 -13.21
N ASP A 38 -11.99 -0.50 -13.42
CA ASP A 38 -13.09 -1.43 -13.18
C ASP A 38 -12.99 -2.68 -14.06
N LYS A 39 -12.62 -2.53 -15.33
CA LYS A 39 -12.40 -3.65 -16.26
C LYS A 39 -11.15 -4.45 -15.89
N ILE A 40 -10.06 -3.75 -15.57
CA ILE A 40 -8.78 -4.36 -15.16
C ILE A 40 -8.96 -5.21 -13.90
N LEU A 41 -9.74 -4.72 -12.94
CA LEU A 41 -10.04 -5.41 -11.69
C LEU A 41 -11.20 -6.43 -11.82
N ASN A 42 -11.82 -6.51 -13.01
CA ASN A 42 -12.99 -7.34 -13.28
C ASN A 42 -14.13 -7.06 -12.26
N PHE A 43 -14.32 -5.78 -11.94
CA PHE A 43 -15.46 -5.39 -11.13
C PHE A 43 -16.72 -5.41 -11.95
N LYS A 44 -17.66 -6.27 -11.60
CA LYS A 44 -19.06 -6.05 -11.96
C LYS A 44 -19.45 -4.70 -11.35
N LYS A 45 -20.11 -3.80 -12.11
CA LYS A 45 -20.61 -2.51 -11.59
C LYS A 45 -21.32 -2.75 -10.25
N ILE A 46 -20.58 -2.62 -9.17
CA ILE A 46 -21.13 -2.72 -7.83
C ILE A 46 -21.65 -1.33 -7.52
N TYR A 47 -22.96 -1.17 -7.59
CA TYR A 47 -23.62 0.00 -7.00
C TYR A 47 -23.34 -0.02 -5.51
N PHE A 48 -22.40 0.81 -5.07
CA PHE A 48 -22.08 0.95 -3.66
C PHE A 48 -23.27 1.55 -2.91
N HIS A 49 -24.05 0.71 -2.26
CA HIS A 49 -24.93 1.17 -1.19
C HIS A 49 -24.08 1.46 0.05
N LYS A 50 -24.25 2.65 0.58
CA LYS A 50 -23.60 3.22 1.79
C LYS A 50 -23.66 2.36 3.07
N LYS A 51 -24.25 1.17 3.04
CA LYS A 51 -24.56 0.31 4.19
C LYS A 51 -23.61 -0.86 4.45
N ASP A 52 -22.61 -1.11 3.58
CA ASP A 52 -21.71 -2.25 3.75
C ASP A 52 -20.43 -1.90 4.54
N ILE A 53 -20.48 -0.86 5.33
CA ILE A 53 -19.36 -0.40 6.13
C ILE A 53 -19.57 -0.89 7.55
N ILE A 54 -18.73 -1.67 8.01
CA ILE A 54 -18.20 -2.08 9.30
C ILE A 54 -18.02 -3.61 9.28
N ASN A 55 -17.10 -4.07 8.45
CA ASN A 55 -16.44 -5.31 8.74
C ASN A 55 -15.34 -4.98 9.75
N ASP A 56 -15.49 -5.44 10.98
CA ASP A 56 -14.47 -5.37 12.02
C ASP A 56 -13.14 -5.89 11.45
N PRO A 57 -12.11 -5.04 11.21
CA PRO A 57 -10.84 -5.46 10.63
C PRO A 57 -10.08 -6.45 11.52
N ILE A 58 -10.53 -6.62 12.75
CA ILE A 58 -9.90 -7.42 13.80
C ILE A 58 -10.52 -8.83 13.89
N SER A 59 -11.63 -9.08 13.20
CA SER A 59 -12.29 -10.39 13.21
C SER A 59 -11.44 -11.45 12.50
N LYS A 60 -11.07 -12.51 13.21
CA LYS A 60 -10.42 -13.71 12.64
C LYS A 60 -11.27 -14.44 11.58
N ASN A 61 -12.55 -14.10 11.49
CA ASN A 61 -13.54 -14.75 10.62
C ASN A 61 -13.71 -14.07 9.28
N ILE A 62 -12.81 -13.20 8.85
CA ILE A 62 -12.87 -12.57 7.53
C ILE A 62 -12.66 -13.65 6.47
N LYS A 63 -13.76 -14.25 6.03
CA LYS A 63 -13.80 -15.20 4.91
C LYS A 63 -13.79 -14.51 3.55
N LYS A 64 -14.05 -13.20 3.51
CA LYS A 64 -14.25 -12.42 2.30
C LYS A 64 -13.24 -11.27 2.23
N GLN A 65 -12.69 -11.03 1.06
CA GLN A 65 -11.86 -9.87 0.81
C GLN A 65 -12.69 -8.60 1.05
N TYR A 66 -12.09 -7.57 1.65
CA TYR A 66 -12.74 -6.27 1.78
C TYR A 66 -13.15 -5.73 0.41
N ASN A 67 -14.30 -5.08 0.35
CA ASN A 67 -14.66 -4.32 -0.83
C ASN A 67 -13.65 -3.18 -1.00
N PRO A 68 -13.04 -3.05 -2.17
CA PRO A 68 -12.04 -2.02 -2.38
C PRO A 68 -12.70 -0.64 -2.38
N GLU A 69 -12.03 0.32 -1.80
CA GLU A 69 -12.43 1.72 -1.88
C GLU A 69 -11.94 2.30 -3.22
N ILE A 70 -12.88 2.52 -4.16
CA ILE A 70 -12.57 2.98 -5.53
C ILE A 70 -11.77 4.29 -5.52
N VAL A 71 -12.10 5.18 -4.59
CA VAL A 71 -11.44 6.49 -4.46
C VAL A 71 -9.97 6.31 -4.11
N ASP A 72 -9.65 5.40 -3.18
CA ASP A 72 -8.27 5.15 -2.76
C ASP A 72 -7.49 4.42 -3.85
N LEU A 73 -8.11 3.47 -4.54
CA LEU A 73 -7.49 2.82 -5.70
C LEU A 73 -7.17 3.84 -6.81
N ALA A 74 -8.08 4.78 -7.08
CA ALA A 74 -7.83 5.84 -8.06
C ALA A 74 -6.71 6.79 -7.62
N ARG A 75 -6.64 7.12 -6.33
CA ARG A 75 -5.55 7.95 -5.79
C ARG A 75 -4.20 7.28 -5.98
N ILE A 76 -4.08 6.01 -5.59
CA ILE A 76 -2.84 5.24 -5.73
C ILE A 76 -2.44 5.12 -7.20
N TYR A 77 -3.38 4.83 -8.09
CA TYR A 77 -3.12 4.77 -9.52
C TYR A 77 -2.58 6.11 -10.05
N ASN A 78 -3.30 7.21 -9.79
CA ASN A 78 -2.91 8.54 -10.25
C ASN A 78 -1.56 8.96 -9.67
N PHE A 79 -1.29 8.62 -8.41
CA PHE A 79 -0.01 8.87 -7.76
C PHE A 79 1.13 8.18 -8.50
N VAL A 80 1.03 6.87 -8.75
CA VAL A 80 2.05 6.11 -9.50
C VAL A 80 2.21 6.63 -10.93
N LYS A 81 1.12 7.06 -11.58
CA LYS A 81 1.16 7.68 -12.93
C LYS A 81 1.93 9.00 -12.93
N GLN A 82 1.74 9.82 -11.90
CA GLN A 82 2.34 11.14 -11.78
C GLN A 82 3.81 11.06 -11.37
N GLU A 83 4.12 10.34 -10.28
CA GLU A 83 5.46 10.25 -9.71
C GLU A 83 6.40 9.35 -10.51
N LYS A 84 5.85 8.43 -11.31
CA LYS A 84 6.59 7.53 -12.22
C LYS A 84 7.72 6.76 -11.54
N PRO A 85 7.50 6.14 -10.37
CA PRO A 85 8.53 5.34 -9.74
C PRO A 85 8.92 4.16 -10.64
N PHE A 86 10.19 3.76 -10.62
CA PHE A 86 10.64 2.57 -11.34
C PHE A 86 10.43 1.29 -10.54
N THR A 87 10.55 1.38 -9.21
CA THR A 87 10.42 0.22 -8.32
C THR A 87 9.51 0.54 -7.17
N ILE A 88 8.52 -0.32 -6.95
CA ILE A 88 7.55 -0.20 -5.86
C ILE A 88 7.75 -1.34 -4.87
N LEU A 89 7.71 -1.03 -3.58
CA LEU A 89 7.59 -1.99 -2.48
C LEU A 89 6.21 -1.84 -1.83
N GLU A 90 5.43 -2.91 -1.83
CA GLU A 90 4.14 -2.96 -1.17
C GLU A 90 4.20 -3.94 0.02
N PHE A 91 3.81 -3.48 1.18
CA PHE A 91 3.53 -4.31 2.36
C PHE A 91 2.03 -4.58 2.43
N GLY A 92 1.64 -5.81 2.13
CA GLY A 92 0.29 -6.23 1.84
C GLY A 92 0.13 -6.68 0.39
N VAL A 93 -1.00 -7.31 0.05
CA VAL A 93 -1.37 -7.64 -1.32
C VAL A 93 -2.89 -7.52 -1.51
N GLY A 94 -3.31 -6.97 -2.65
CA GLY A 94 -4.73 -6.80 -2.90
C GLY A 94 -5.04 -6.19 -4.27
N TYR A 95 -6.10 -5.43 -4.30
CA TYR A 95 -6.47 -4.65 -5.49
C TYR A 95 -5.49 -3.50 -5.75
N SER A 96 -4.91 -2.92 -4.70
CA SER A 96 -3.82 -1.93 -4.77
C SER A 96 -2.65 -2.43 -5.60
N THR A 97 -2.22 -3.68 -5.38
CA THR A 97 -1.17 -4.34 -6.16
C THR A 97 -1.43 -4.27 -7.66
N ILE A 98 -2.66 -4.62 -8.09
CA ILE A 98 -3.03 -4.67 -9.51
C ILE A 98 -3.08 -3.27 -10.11
N VAL A 99 -3.64 -2.32 -9.37
CA VAL A 99 -3.79 -0.93 -9.79
C VAL A 99 -2.44 -0.24 -9.92
N MET A 100 -1.53 -0.43 -8.95
CA MET A 100 -0.16 0.09 -9.03
C MET A 100 0.63 -0.56 -10.18
N ALA A 101 0.47 -1.86 -10.38
CA ALA A 101 1.11 -2.56 -11.48
C ALA A 101 0.61 -2.06 -12.85
N GLN A 102 -0.68 -1.74 -12.98
CA GLN A 102 -1.23 -1.16 -14.20
C GLN A 102 -0.64 0.21 -14.49
N ALA A 103 -0.61 1.08 -13.48
CA ALA A 103 0.00 2.41 -13.62
C ALA A 103 1.50 2.31 -14.01
N LEU A 104 2.21 1.39 -13.38
CA LEU A 104 3.63 1.13 -13.65
C LEU A 104 3.85 0.57 -15.07
N TYR A 105 2.98 -0.32 -15.53
CA TYR A 105 3.00 -0.85 -16.90
C TYR A 105 2.81 0.26 -17.94
N GLU A 106 1.86 1.15 -17.73
CA GLU A 106 1.61 2.27 -18.65
C GLU A 106 2.78 3.28 -18.67
N ASN A 107 3.40 3.51 -17.49
CA ASN A 107 4.62 4.30 -17.40
C ASN A 107 5.77 3.64 -18.18
N TYR A 108 5.92 2.31 -18.08
CA TYR A 108 6.89 1.53 -18.86
C TYR A 108 6.64 1.67 -20.36
N MET A 109 5.39 1.53 -20.81
CA MET A 109 5.04 1.62 -22.25
C MET A 109 5.33 3.01 -22.85
N SER A 110 5.25 4.06 -22.04
CA SER A 110 5.55 5.44 -22.45
C SER A 110 7.01 5.85 -22.24
N PHE A 111 7.83 5.00 -21.62
CA PHE A 111 9.21 5.34 -21.25
C PHE A 111 10.18 5.14 -22.41
N ASP A 112 11.10 6.09 -22.58
CA ASP A 112 12.15 6.03 -23.62
C ASP A 112 13.12 4.89 -23.37
N LYS A 113 13.17 3.93 -24.28
CA LYS A 113 14.06 2.75 -24.22
C LYS A 113 15.55 3.11 -24.19
N ASN A 114 15.96 4.24 -24.80
CA ASN A 114 17.33 4.68 -24.79
C ASN A 114 17.75 5.20 -23.41
N LYS A 115 16.80 5.88 -22.71
CA LYS A 115 17.01 6.32 -21.34
C LYS A 115 17.06 5.13 -20.38
N GLN A 116 16.25 4.10 -20.61
CA GLN A 116 16.21 2.89 -19.78
C GLN A 116 17.60 2.24 -19.62
N LYS A 117 18.39 2.18 -20.71
CA LYS A 117 19.75 1.60 -20.70
C LYS A 117 20.74 2.36 -19.81
N LYS A 118 20.46 3.63 -19.49
CA LYS A 118 21.33 4.50 -18.68
C LYS A 118 20.97 4.46 -17.18
N ILE A 119 19.86 3.85 -16.82
CA ILE A 119 19.39 3.83 -15.42
C ILE A 119 20.08 2.68 -14.69
N ARG A 120 20.73 3.00 -13.58
CA ARG A 120 21.36 2.01 -12.68
C ARG A 120 20.31 1.41 -11.75
N ASN A 121 19.38 0.65 -12.30
CA ASN A 121 18.39 -0.10 -11.53
C ASN A 121 18.04 -1.40 -12.26
N SER A 122 18.29 -2.54 -11.66
CA SER A 122 18.02 -3.86 -12.25
C SER A 122 16.55 -4.31 -12.09
N LYS A 123 15.72 -3.54 -11.37
CA LYS A 123 14.33 -3.86 -11.03
C LYS A 123 13.35 -2.85 -11.62
N LEU A 124 13.71 -2.25 -12.75
CA LEU A 124 12.89 -1.25 -13.43
C LEU A 124 11.50 -1.79 -13.74
N PHE A 125 10.51 -0.95 -13.43
CA PHE A 125 9.10 -1.21 -13.67
C PHE A 125 8.63 -2.52 -13.02
N GLN A 126 9.03 -2.73 -11.76
CA GLN A 126 8.60 -3.87 -10.96
C GLN A 126 7.95 -3.41 -9.66
N ILE A 127 6.88 -4.11 -9.27
CA ILE A 127 6.29 -4.03 -7.94
C ILE A 127 6.62 -5.31 -7.17
N HIS A 128 7.20 -5.15 -6.01
CA HIS A 128 7.50 -6.24 -5.08
C HIS A 128 6.55 -6.15 -3.90
N CYS A 129 5.68 -7.15 -3.76
CA CYS A 129 4.70 -7.21 -2.70
C CYS A 129 5.14 -8.22 -1.64
N VAL A 130 4.94 -7.88 -0.37
CA VAL A 130 5.25 -8.76 0.76
C VAL A 130 3.98 -8.95 1.58
N ASP A 131 3.58 -10.21 1.81
CA ASP A 131 2.40 -10.52 2.62
C ASP A 131 2.64 -11.74 3.51
N THR A 132 1.94 -11.79 4.63
CA THR A 132 1.95 -12.92 5.59
C THR A 132 1.08 -14.08 5.13
N SER A 133 0.08 -13.82 4.29
CA SER A 133 -0.95 -14.77 3.88
C SER A 133 -0.69 -15.34 2.50
N LYS A 134 -0.24 -16.59 2.43
CA LYS A 134 -0.16 -17.34 1.16
C LYS A 134 -1.50 -17.38 0.44
N LYS A 135 -2.61 -17.42 1.18
CA LYS A 135 -3.96 -17.44 0.61
C LYS A 135 -4.26 -16.13 -0.13
N TRP A 136 -3.94 -14.97 0.48
CA TRP A 136 -4.14 -13.67 -0.15
C TRP A 136 -3.23 -13.49 -1.36
N ILE A 137 -1.96 -13.87 -1.26
CA ILE A 137 -1.03 -13.89 -2.40
C ILE A 137 -1.62 -14.70 -3.57
N THR A 138 -2.07 -15.94 -3.30
CA THR A 138 -2.64 -16.81 -4.33
C THR A 138 -3.91 -16.23 -4.93
N ASN A 139 -4.80 -15.68 -4.10
CA ASN A 139 -6.05 -15.08 -4.57
C ASN A 139 -5.80 -13.84 -5.43
N THR A 140 -4.88 -12.98 -5.01
CA THR A 140 -4.50 -11.79 -5.78
C THR A 140 -3.82 -12.18 -7.09
N SER A 141 -2.87 -13.12 -7.06
CA SER A 141 -2.15 -13.56 -8.26
C SER A 141 -3.06 -14.14 -9.35
N LYS A 142 -4.15 -14.83 -8.95
CA LYS A 142 -5.17 -15.33 -9.90
C LYS A 142 -5.96 -14.23 -10.59
N LYS A 143 -6.10 -13.06 -9.95
CA LYS A 143 -6.81 -11.90 -10.50
C LYS A 143 -5.93 -11.00 -11.37
N VAL A 144 -4.63 -11.20 -11.33
CA VAL A 144 -3.67 -10.38 -12.09
C VAL A 144 -3.86 -10.62 -13.61
N PRO A 145 -4.13 -9.59 -14.40
CA PRO A 145 -4.13 -9.67 -15.85
C PRO A 145 -2.80 -10.19 -16.41
N ASN A 146 -2.84 -10.91 -17.53
CA ASN A 146 -1.66 -11.57 -18.09
C ASN A 146 -0.51 -10.61 -18.40
N HIS A 147 -0.79 -9.40 -18.89
CA HIS A 147 0.21 -8.40 -19.23
C HIS A 147 0.95 -7.84 -17.99
N LEU A 148 0.36 -7.94 -16.80
CA LEU A 148 0.96 -7.46 -15.54
C LEU A 148 1.78 -8.53 -14.80
N LYS A 149 1.62 -9.81 -15.13
CA LYS A 149 2.26 -10.91 -14.38
C LYS A 149 3.78 -10.81 -14.29
N LYS A 150 4.43 -10.26 -15.31
CA LYS A 150 5.90 -10.10 -15.31
C LYS A 150 6.38 -8.97 -14.41
N ILE A 151 5.52 -7.98 -14.16
CA ILE A 151 5.81 -6.77 -13.38
C ILE A 151 5.70 -7.06 -11.88
N ILE A 152 4.76 -7.93 -11.47
CA ILE A 152 4.48 -8.20 -10.06
C ILE A 152 5.35 -9.35 -9.52
N LYS A 153 5.98 -9.12 -8.38
CA LYS A 153 6.78 -10.10 -7.63
C LYS A 153 6.16 -10.31 -6.25
N PHE A 154 5.53 -11.46 -6.04
CA PHE A 154 4.91 -11.81 -4.77
C PHE A 154 5.92 -12.49 -3.84
N ASN A 155 6.01 -12.03 -2.59
CA ASN A 155 6.89 -12.56 -1.57
C ASN A 155 6.06 -12.90 -0.33
N HIS A 156 6.16 -14.14 0.15
CA HIS A 156 5.57 -14.54 1.41
C HIS A 156 6.58 -14.36 2.53
N SER A 157 6.19 -13.68 3.60
CA SER A 157 7.03 -13.50 4.78
C SER A 157 6.21 -13.48 6.06
N LYS A 158 6.69 -14.15 7.11
CA LYS A 158 6.12 -14.03 8.45
C LYS A 158 6.48 -12.69 9.05
N VAL A 159 5.68 -12.25 10.01
CA VAL A 159 5.89 -11.00 10.77
C VAL A 159 6.14 -11.33 12.22
N LYS A 160 7.12 -10.70 12.84
CA LYS A 160 7.49 -10.86 14.24
C LYS A 160 7.42 -9.54 14.99
N THR A 161 7.03 -9.62 16.28
CA THR A 161 7.09 -8.49 17.20
C THR A 161 8.53 -8.24 17.60
N ILE A 162 8.95 -6.99 17.59
CA ILE A 162 10.28 -6.55 18.01
C ILE A 162 10.18 -5.29 18.87
N LEU A 163 11.30 -4.93 19.48
CA LEU A 163 11.52 -3.62 20.07
C LEU A 163 12.43 -2.81 19.14
N TYR A 164 11.99 -1.61 18.76
CA TYR A 164 12.76 -0.66 17.96
C TYR A 164 12.74 0.70 18.64
N ASN A 165 13.91 1.22 18.99
CA ASN A 165 14.06 2.48 19.75
C ASN A 165 13.16 2.57 21.01
N GLY A 166 13.00 1.45 21.73
CA GLY A 166 12.14 1.39 22.92
C GLY A 166 10.64 1.23 22.64
N GLU A 167 10.22 1.22 21.39
CA GLU A 167 8.82 1.07 21.00
C GLU A 167 8.52 -0.36 20.50
N VAL A 168 7.41 -0.94 20.96
CA VAL A 168 6.95 -2.26 20.49
C VAL A 168 6.37 -2.12 19.11
N CYS A 169 6.98 -2.78 18.13
CA CYS A 169 6.60 -2.76 16.74
C CYS A 169 6.76 -4.14 16.10
N HIS A 170 6.54 -4.24 14.81
CA HIS A 170 6.75 -5.49 14.09
C HIS A 170 7.62 -5.26 12.84
N VAL A 171 8.20 -6.37 12.35
CA VAL A 171 8.90 -6.41 11.07
C VAL A 171 8.60 -7.71 10.34
N TYR A 172 8.67 -7.66 9.03
CA TYR A 172 8.68 -8.87 8.20
C TYR A 172 10.02 -9.58 8.35
N SER A 173 9.99 -10.90 8.48
CA SER A 173 11.20 -11.72 8.63
C SER A 173 12.09 -11.71 7.38
N LYS A 174 11.47 -11.49 6.21
CA LYS A 174 12.15 -11.35 4.92
C LYS A 174 11.43 -10.33 4.07
N ILE A 175 12.16 -9.36 3.56
CA ILE A 175 11.70 -8.40 2.56
C ILE A 175 12.59 -8.52 1.30
N PRO A 176 12.11 -8.14 0.12
CA PRO A 176 12.91 -8.12 -1.09
C PRO A 176 14.12 -7.20 -0.94
N ASN A 177 15.29 -7.65 -1.42
CA ASN A 177 16.47 -6.80 -1.48
C ASN A 177 16.41 -5.89 -2.71
N ILE A 178 15.71 -4.78 -2.57
CA ILE A 178 15.49 -3.76 -3.59
C ILE A 178 15.63 -2.38 -2.98
N ASN A 179 15.84 -1.38 -3.83
CA ASN A 179 15.78 0.03 -3.45
C ASN A 179 14.53 0.67 -4.09
N PRO A 180 13.41 0.73 -3.38
CA PRO A 180 12.14 1.24 -3.94
C PRO A 180 12.15 2.77 -3.97
N GLU A 181 11.50 3.34 -4.98
CA GLU A 181 11.21 4.77 -5.09
C GLU A 181 9.81 5.12 -4.59
N PHE A 182 8.95 4.11 -4.46
CA PHE A 182 7.65 4.23 -3.81
C PHE A 182 7.41 3.04 -2.89
N ILE A 183 6.98 3.33 -1.66
CA ILE A 183 6.63 2.33 -0.64
C ILE A 183 5.16 2.52 -0.27
N TYR A 184 4.36 1.46 -0.40
CA TYR A 184 2.99 1.44 0.07
C TYR A 184 2.86 0.49 1.27
N LEU A 185 2.44 1.03 2.42
CA LEU A 185 2.34 0.30 3.68
C LEU A 185 0.86 0.08 4.04
N ASP A 186 0.32 -1.08 3.68
CA ASP A 186 -1.06 -1.51 3.97
C ASP A 186 -1.13 -2.83 4.78
N GLY A 187 -0.05 -3.54 4.90
CA GLY A 187 0.05 -4.81 5.65
C GLY A 187 0.87 -4.68 6.95
N PRO A 188 0.94 -5.71 7.76
CA PRO A 188 0.17 -6.95 7.73
C PRO A 188 -1.22 -6.82 8.37
N HIS A 189 -2.01 -7.90 8.33
CA HIS A 189 -3.24 -7.97 9.13
C HIS A 189 -2.91 -7.79 10.63
N PRO A 190 -3.74 -7.09 11.41
CA PRO A 190 -3.47 -6.77 12.82
C PRO A 190 -3.08 -7.94 13.72
N LEU A 191 -3.57 -9.13 13.41
CA LEU A 191 -3.32 -10.34 14.20
C LEU A 191 -2.16 -11.22 13.70
N ASP A 192 -1.47 -10.83 12.63
CA ASP A 192 -0.37 -11.61 12.05
C ASP A 192 0.95 -11.49 12.80
N PRO A 193 1.30 -10.37 13.47
CA PRO A 193 2.55 -10.28 14.20
C PRO A 193 2.59 -11.28 15.36
N VAL A 194 3.61 -12.14 15.36
CA VAL A 194 3.83 -13.14 16.42
C VAL A 194 4.92 -12.70 17.38
N GLY A 195 4.84 -13.17 18.62
CA GLY A 195 5.79 -12.85 19.69
C GLY A 195 5.26 -11.79 20.65
N LYS A 196 6.00 -11.64 21.75
CA LYS A 196 5.68 -10.70 22.84
C LYS A 196 6.95 -10.02 23.34
N ILE A 197 6.84 -8.74 23.73
CA ILE A 197 7.85 -7.98 24.44
C ILE A 197 7.23 -7.54 25.78
N ASN A 198 7.83 -7.93 26.90
CA ASN A 198 7.28 -7.66 28.25
C ASN A 198 5.78 -7.99 28.35
N ASN A 199 5.40 -9.18 27.85
CA ASN A 199 4.01 -9.65 27.75
C ASN A 199 3.09 -8.81 26.84
N ILE A 200 3.59 -7.81 26.13
CA ILE A 200 2.87 -7.00 25.15
C ILE A 200 2.93 -7.68 23.79
N SER A 201 1.77 -7.86 23.15
CA SER A 201 1.66 -8.44 21.80
C SER A 201 0.63 -7.70 20.97
N PHE A 202 0.61 -7.94 19.65
CA PHE A 202 -0.43 -7.42 18.75
C PHE A 202 -1.69 -8.31 18.73
N SER A 203 -1.74 -9.38 19.53
CA SER A 203 -2.97 -10.16 19.77
C SER A 203 -3.95 -9.46 20.71
N CYS A 204 -4.05 -8.14 20.62
CA CYS A 204 -4.92 -7.27 21.39
C CYS A 204 -5.76 -6.46 20.40
N LYS A 205 -7.09 -6.52 20.54
CA LYS A 205 -8.03 -5.90 19.57
C LYS A 205 -7.86 -4.38 19.48
N GLU A 206 -7.49 -3.75 20.58
CA GLU A 206 -7.33 -2.30 20.69
C GLU A 206 -5.96 -1.82 20.18
N ARG A 207 -5.06 -2.75 19.81
CA ARG A 207 -3.70 -2.40 19.40
C ARG A 207 -3.51 -2.53 17.90
N THR A 208 -3.24 -1.43 17.25
CA THR A 208 -2.86 -1.39 15.84
C THR A 208 -1.40 -1.79 15.66
N PRO A 209 -1.06 -2.72 14.76
CA PRO A 209 0.32 -3.07 14.50
C PRO A 209 1.08 -1.91 13.86
N ILE A 210 2.34 -1.76 14.25
CA ILE A 210 3.24 -0.69 13.81
C ILE A 210 4.42 -1.34 13.11
N SER A 211 4.64 -1.03 11.83
CA SER A 211 5.76 -1.54 11.04
C SER A 211 7.00 -0.68 11.24
N ALA A 212 8.11 -1.33 11.56
CA ALA A 212 9.44 -0.73 11.56
C ALA A 212 10.26 -1.06 10.30
N ASP A 213 9.71 -1.80 9.35
CA ASP A 213 10.45 -2.25 8.16
C ASP A 213 11.08 -1.08 7.39
N ILE A 214 10.37 0.02 7.25
CA ILE A 214 10.85 1.21 6.53
C ILE A 214 12.06 1.83 7.23
N CYS A 215 12.10 1.82 8.56
CA CYS A 215 13.23 2.35 9.33
C CYS A 215 14.53 1.57 9.05
N PHE A 216 14.45 0.28 8.76
CA PHE A 216 15.62 -0.52 8.36
C PHE A 216 16.07 -0.24 6.93
N LEU A 217 15.20 0.28 6.08
CA LEU A 217 15.53 0.64 4.70
C LEU A 217 16.06 2.08 4.59
N GLU A 218 15.79 2.94 5.57
CA GLU A 218 16.00 4.39 5.51
C GLU A 218 17.38 4.78 5.00
N SER A 219 18.44 4.14 5.51
CA SER A 219 19.82 4.48 5.14
C SER A 219 20.15 4.29 3.66
N THR A 220 19.37 3.49 2.94
CA THR A 220 19.58 3.13 1.54
C THR A 220 18.53 3.73 0.60
N LEU A 221 17.46 4.31 1.14
CA LEU A 221 16.43 4.95 0.32
C LEU A 221 17.00 6.16 -0.43
N LEU A 222 16.61 6.31 -1.68
CA LEU A 222 17.00 7.45 -2.49
C LEU A 222 16.25 8.73 -2.04
N PRO A 223 16.86 9.91 -2.19
CA PRO A 223 16.14 11.17 -2.06
C PRO A 223 14.93 11.18 -3.01
N GLY A 224 13.77 11.63 -2.51
CA GLY A 224 12.52 11.61 -3.28
C GLY A 224 11.75 10.30 -3.23
N THR A 225 12.20 9.29 -2.48
CA THR A 225 11.38 8.10 -2.19
C THR A 225 10.11 8.51 -1.48
N ASN A 226 8.97 8.15 -2.04
CA ASN A 226 7.65 8.42 -1.48
C ASN A 226 7.18 7.23 -0.62
N ILE A 227 6.60 7.54 0.54
CA ILE A 227 6.02 6.54 1.46
C ILE A 227 4.55 6.86 1.68
N LEU A 228 3.68 5.96 1.28
CA LEU A 228 2.25 6.04 1.53
C LEU A 228 1.85 5.01 2.58
N VAL A 229 1.19 5.47 3.64
CA VAL A 229 0.71 4.61 4.73
C VAL A 229 -0.80 4.60 4.73
N ASP A 230 -1.42 3.44 4.56
CA ASP A 230 -2.87 3.31 4.52
C ASP A 230 -3.48 3.20 5.92
N GLY A 231 -4.41 4.13 6.24
CA GLY A 231 -5.31 4.08 7.40
C GLY A 231 -4.68 3.90 8.80
N ARG A 232 -3.34 3.96 8.93
CA ARG A 232 -2.62 3.63 10.17
C ARG A 232 -1.94 4.83 10.79
N THR A 233 -2.70 5.75 11.35
CA THR A 233 -2.20 6.97 11.99
C THR A 233 -1.06 6.71 12.99
N ASN A 234 -1.16 5.62 13.79
CA ASN A 234 -0.11 5.26 14.74
C ASN A 234 1.19 4.88 14.05
N ASN A 235 1.12 4.23 12.89
CA ASN A 235 2.30 3.89 12.11
C ASN A 235 2.95 5.14 11.50
N VAL A 236 2.15 6.07 11.00
CA VAL A 236 2.66 7.36 10.50
C VAL A 236 3.42 8.10 11.61
N ARG A 237 2.83 8.24 12.80
CA ARG A 237 3.48 8.87 13.95
C ARG A 237 4.76 8.16 14.38
N PHE A 238 4.78 6.82 14.33
CA PHE A 238 5.97 6.03 14.61
C PHE A 238 7.08 6.34 13.59
N LEU A 239 6.77 6.30 12.30
CA LEU A 239 7.74 6.61 11.24
C LEU A 239 8.27 8.04 11.37
N GLN A 240 7.40 9.03 11.61
CA GLN A 240 7.82 10.43 11.81
C GLN A 240 8.79 10.63 12.98
N ARG A 241 8.67 9.83 14.04
CA ARG A 241 9.61 9.90 15.18
C ARG A 241 10.91 9.15 14.95
N ASN A 242 10.88 8.13 14.12
CA ASN A 242 12.00 7.20 13.98
C ASN A 242 12.80 7.36 12.68
N LEU A 243 12.25 7.96 11.64
CA LEU A 243 13.00 8.34 10.44
C LEU A 243 13.81 9.61 10.72
N LYS A 244 15.06 9.62 10.26
CA LYS A 244 16.03 10.70 10.48
C LYS A 244 16.22 11.63 9.30
N ARG A 245 15.62 11.28 8.13
CA ARG A 245 15.74 12.01 6.87
C ARG A 245 14.44 12.61 6.42
#